data_0de90408c690eb6310776dd229249160
#
_entry.id   0de90408c690eb6310776dd229249160
#
_cell.length_a   1.000
_cell.length_b   1.000
_cell.length_c   1.000
_cell.angle_alpha   90.00
_cell.angle_beta   90.00
_cell.angle_gamma   90.00
#
_symmetry.space_group_name_H-M   'P 1'
#
loop_
_entity.id
_entity.type
_entity.pdbx_description
1 polymer ?
#
loop_
_entity_poly.entity_id
_entity_poly.type
_entity_poly.pdbx_seq_one_letter_code
_entity_poly.pdbx_strand_id
1 'polypeptide(L)'
;VKRRDLKIAVDRKKVRFSPGQIVDGLQAAGALTDDALAVARDVERALHESGRSVVPLPELRDRVAQRTREAIGEEVAERWSSQTPPFVPIVLERQSGEPTPFSRRTLAGSLEKLGLDFKEAWSLAQQVEQGIRAEGLDRIGEGELPQRVALALEARYGREQRIRYEATLARPSDLMVIEPDGSEMPYSRGILARSLTSIGLAPELAHHLAKRVEEALWREGGGTVDRSVVRRTVHRLLVEEAGEEFARRYDLMRVVRRPERPIVVMVGGTAGVGKSELAAELAYRLGVVRVVSSDAVRQALRSLIGPDLAPVLHASSYTAWMAELLPAERSRAKPKRKRVIRGFQSQVLQLGTALEAIADRNVTEGTSLMLEGIHVVPGVSPARVEGAIVVELMLAVEDEEVHRTRFATREGRTGARRPQAGYLEHFEEIRLLQGWLVRRAHAAGAPVVDVTDLDDAVERAVEHVLEAVLAQSERDARASAEAA
;
A
#
# COMPACT_ATOMS: atom_id res chain seq x y z
N VAL A 1 -23.96 -11.76 -34.74
CA VAL A 1 -24.66 -12.54 -33.71
C VAL A 1 -23.88 -12.38 -32.41
N LYS A 2 -24.45 -11.73 -31.36
CA LYS A 2 -23.86 -11.62 -30.03
C LYS A 2 -23.65 -13.05 -29.49
N ARG A 3 -22.39 -13.49 -29.28
CA ARG A 3 -22.09 -14.74 -28.58
C ARG A 3 -22.77 -14.70 -27.20
N ARG A 4 -23.78 -15.57 -27.02
CA ARG A 4 -24.43 -15.72 -25.71
C ARG A 4 -23.43 -16.33 -24.73
N ASP A 5 -23.42 -15.85 -23.48
CA ASP A 5 -22.55 -16.32 -22.40
C ASP A 5 -23.02 -17.72 -21.96
N LEU A 6 -22.36 -18.76 -22.50
CA LEU A 6 -22.69 -20.17 -22.26
C LEU A 6 -22.13 -20.59 -20.88
N LYS A 7 -22.95 -21.25 -20.08
CA LYS A 7 -22.59 -21.75 -18.74
C LYS A 7 -22.83 -23.25 -18.64
N ILE A 8 -21.97 -23.93 -17.87
CA ILE A 8 -22.13 -25.35 -17.53
C ILE A 8 -22.71 -25.46 -16.13
N ALA A 9 -23.76 -26.25 -15.99
CA ALA A 9 -24.34 -26.59 -14.69
C ALA A 9 -23.55 -27.77 -14.07
N VAL A 10 -22.87 -27.49 -12.98
CA VAL A 10 -22.12 -28.46 -12.16
C VAL A 10 -22.80 -28.49 -10.80
N ASP A 11 -23.51 -29.52 -10.48
CA ASP A 11 -24.37 -29.63 -9.28
C ASP A 11 -25.31 -28.41 -9.12
N ARG A 12 -25.16 -27.63 -8.04
CA ARG A 12 -25.94 -26.40 -7.78
C ARG A 12 -25.28 -25.11 -8.28
N LYS A 13 -24.11 -25.19 -8.95
CA LYS A 13 -23.34 -24.04 -9.45
C LYS A 13 -23.38 -23.96 -10.96
N LYS A 14 -23.25 -22.74 -11.49
CA LYS A 14 -23.13 -22.48 -12.94
C LYS A 14 -21.73 -21.91 -13.19
N VAL A 15 -20.92 -22.65 -13.94
CA VAL A 15 -19.55 -22.29 -14.31
C VAL A 15 -19.54 -21.77 -15.75
N ARG A 16 -18.73 -20.76 -16.06
CA ARG A 16 -18.61 -20.24 -17.42
C ARG A 16 -17.94 -21.28 -18.31
N PHE A 17 -18.52 -21.56 -19.46
CA PHE A 17 -17.93 -22.45 -20.46
C PHE A 17 -16.75 -21.77 -21.16
N SER A 18 -15.67 -22.52 -21.35
CA SER A 18 -14.50 -22.12 -22.13
C SER A 18 -14.04 -23.28 -22.99
N PRO A 19 -13.95 -23.13 -24.34
CA PRO A 19 -13.42 -24.18 -25.22
C PRO A 19 -12.01 -24.64 -24.88
N GLY A 20 -11.18 -23.73 -24.35
CA GLY A 20 -9.81 -24.04 -23.89
C GLY A 20 -9.77 -25.11 -22.80
N GLN A 21 -10.79 -25.18 -21.94
CA GLN A 21 -10.88 -26.22 -20.91
C GLN A 21 -11.10 -27.64 -21.52
N ILE A 22 -11.84 -27.71 -22.63
CA ILE A 22 -11.97 -28.99 -23.39
C ILE A 22 -10.63 -29.36 -23.99
N VAL A 23 -9.91 -28.40 -24.59
CA VAL A 23 -8.58 -28.64 -25.16
C VAL A 23 -7.62 -29.18 -24.11
N ASP A 24 -7.52 -28.51 -22.95
CA ASP A 24 -6.67 -28.93 -21.82
C ASP A 24 -6.98 -30.38 -21.39
N GLY A 25 -8.26 -30.69 -21.24
CA GLY A 25 -8.68 -32.05 -20.85
C GLY A 25 -8.42 -33.11 -21.90
N LEU A 26 -8.60 -32.81 -23.19
CA LEU A 26 -8.32 -33.73 -24.29
C LEU A 26 -6.79 -33.96 -24.47
N GLN A 27 -5.99 -32.92 -24.30
CA GLN A 27 -4.54 -33.06 -24.29
C GLN A 27 -4.05 -33.94 -23.12
N ALA A 28 -4.65 -33.75 -21.93
CA ALA A 28 -4.40 -34.62 -20.79
C ALA A 28 -4.81 -36.11 -21.07
N ALA A 29 -5.84 -36.32 -21.90
CA ALA A 29 -6.25 -37.63 -22.36
C ALA A 29 -5.34 -38.20 -23.49
N GLY A 30 -4.35 -37.42 -23.94
CA GLY A 30 -3.38 -37.85 -24.96
C GLY A 30 -3.72 -37.41 -26.39
N ALA A 31 -4.65 -36.49 -26.61
CA ALA A 31 -4.94 -35.91 -27.91
C ALA A 31 -3.84 -34.94 -28.37
N LEU A 32 -3.55 -34.91 -29.66
CA LEU A 32 -2.72 -33.86 -30.25
C LEU A 32 -3.43 -32.51 -30.18
N THR A 33 -2.66 -31.42 -30.12
CA THR A 33 -3.18 -30.05 -29.94
C THR A 33 -4.21 -29.66 -31.02
N ASP A 34 -3.91 -29.98 -32.27
CA ASP A 34 -4.79 -29.63 -33.41
C ASP A 34 -6.10 -30.41 -33.39
N ASP A 35 -6.05 -31.70 -33.04
CA ASP A 35 -7.23 -32.55 -32.91
C ASP A 35 -8.11 -32.11 -31.72
N ALA A 36 -7.49 -31.79 -30.57
CA ALA A 36 -8.18 -31.28 -29.41
C ALA A 36 -8.89 -29.92 -29.70
N LEU A 37 -8.23 -29.04 -30.45
CA LEU A 37 -8.80 -27.77 -30.90
C LEU A 37 -9.97 -27.98 -31.88
N ALA A 38 -9.87 -28.95 -32.79
CA ALA A 38 -10.95 -29.26 -33.73
C ALA A 38 -12.20 -29.75 -32.98
N VAL A 39 -12.04 -30.73 -32.09
CA VAL A 39 -13.15 -31.24 -31.26
C VAL A 39 -13.76 -30.13 -30.39
N ALA A 40 -12.96 -29.30 -29.73
CA ALA A 40 -13.46 -28.22 -28.89
C ALA A 40 -14.28 -27.20 -29.67
N ARG A 41 -13.88 -26.84 -30.90
CA ARG A 41 -14.61 -25.95 -31.80
C ARG A 41 -15.93 -26.56 -32.28
N ASP A 42 -15.95 -27.83 -32.60
CA ASP A 42 -17.18 -28.50 -33.03
C ASP A 42 -18.18 -28.63 -31.90
N VAL A 43 -17.73 -28.96 -30.69
CA VAL A 43 -18.59 -28.96 -29.50
C VAL A 43 -19.11 -27.55 -29.18
N GLU A 44 -18.25 -26.52 -29.23
CA GLU A 44 -18.68 -25.14 -29.03
C GLU A 44 -19.77 -24.72 -30.01
N ARG A 45 -19.60 -25.05 -31.30
CA ARG A 45 -20.55 -24.77 -32.37
C ARG A 45 -21.88 -25.47 -32.09
N ALA A 46 -21.89 -26.74 -31.81
CA ALA A 46 -23.08 -27.53 -31.51
C ALA A 46 -23.86 -27.01 -30.28
N LEU A 47 -23.11 -26.58 -29.27
CA LEU A 47 -23.70 -25.97 -28.06
C LEU A 47 -24.37 -24.63 -28.37
N HIS A 48 -23.74 -23.77 -29.18
CA HIS A 48 -24.34 -22.51 -29.61
C HIS A 48 -25.57 -22.69 -30.49
N GLU A 49 -25.58 -23.69 -31.39
CA GLU A 49 -26.69 -24.05 -32.26
C GLU A 49 -27.89 -24.58 -31.46
N SER A 50 -27.65 -25.22 -30.30
CA SER A 50 -28.72 -25.67 -29.41
C SER A 50 -29.56 -24.54 -28.78
N GLY A 51 -29.11 -23.28 -28.89
CA GLY A 51 -29.80 -22.10 -28.38
C GLY A 51 -29.88 -22.00 -26.84
N ARG A 52 -29.30 -22.95 -26.10
CA ARG A 52 -29.34 -22.97 -24.63
C ARG A 52 -28.24 -22.07 -24.03
N SER A 53 -28.56 -21.40 -22.96
CA SER A 53 -27.58 -20.59 -22.19
C SER A 53 -26.89 -21.39 -21.05
N VAL A 54 -27.45 -22.54 -20.66
CA VAL A 54 -26.93 -23.42 -19.62
C VAL A 54 -27.02 -24.86 -20.10
N VAL A 55 -25.92 -25.60 -20.04
CA VAL A 55 -25.82 -27.02 -20.44
C VAL A 55 -25.42 -27.84 -19.19
N PRO A 56 -26.09 -28.97 -18.89
CA PRO A 56 -25.69 -29.87 -17.84
C PRO A 56 -24.31 -30.49 -18.10
N LEU A 57 -23.51 -30.67 -17.06
CA LEU A 57 -22.18 -31.28 -17.15
C LEU A 57 -22.20 -32.68 -17.79
N PRO A 58 -23.12 -33.60 -17.45
CA PRO A 58 -23.17 -34.90 -18.11
C PRO A 58 -23.35 -34.80 -19.64
N GLU A 59 -24.27 -33.94 -20.08
CA GLU A 59 -24.54 -33.72 -21.51
C GLU A 59 -23.29 -33.19 -22.24
N LEU A 60 -22.53 -32.27 -21.59
CA LEU A 60 -21.28 -31.78 -22.17
C LEU A 60 -20.25 -32.91 -22.28
N ARG A 61 -20.10 -33.74 -21.23
CA ARG A 61 -19.16 -34.88 -21.22
C ARG A 61 -19.46 -35.85 -22.35
N ASP A 62 -20.72 -36.26 -22.50
CA ASP A 62 -21.16 -37.19 -23.51
C ASP A 62 -20.89 -36.64 -24.93
N ARG A 63 -21.18 -35.37 -25.16
CA ARG A 63 -20.91 -34.71 -26.45
C ARG A 63 -19.41 -34.67 -26.79
N VAL A 64 -18.58 -34.31 -25.81
CA VAL A 64 -17.14 -34.28 -26.01
C VAL A 64 -16.64 -35.69 -26.26
N ALA A 65 -17.04 -36.68 -25.46
CA ALA A 65 -16.63 -38.08 -25.64
C ALA A 65 -17.04 -38.62 -27.01
N GLN A 66 -18.29 -38.34 -27.45
CA GLN A 66 -18.76 -38.76 -28.77
C GLN A 66 -17.92 -38.14 -29.90
N ARG A 67 -17.72 -36.81 -29.85
CA ARG A 67 -16.92 -36.13 -30.89
C ARG A 67 -15.46 -36.55 -30.89
N THR A 68 -14.89 -36.82 -29.70
CA THR A 68 -13.52 -37.35 -29.57
C THR A 68 -13.42 -38.75 -30.18
N ARG A 69 -14.41 -39.62 -29.95
CA ARG A 69 -14.49 -40.97 -30.56
C ARG A 69 -14.52 -40.90 -32.08
N GLU A 70 -15.34 -39.99 -32.62
CA GLU A 70 -15.49 -39.81 -34.06
C GLU A 70 -14.23 -39.20 -34.72
N ALA A 71 -13.54 -38.28 -34.09
CA ALA A 71 -12.48 -37.48 -34.67
C ALA A 71 -11.06 -38.02 -34.36
N ILE A 72 -10.86 -38.65 -33.20
CA ILE A 72 -9.53 -39.03 -32.68
C ILE A 72 -9.45 -40.55 -32.46
N GLY A 73 -10.46 -41.14 -31.80
CA GLY A 73 -10.50 -42.58 -31.52
C GLY A 73 -11.03 -42.92 -30.14
N GLU A 74 -11.34 -44.21 -29.93
CA GLU A 74 -11.96 -44.74 -28.72
C GLU A 74 -11.09 -44.58 -27.50
N GLU A 75 -9.79 -44.84 -27.59
CA GLU A 75 -8.85 -44.82 -26.48
C GLU A 75 -8.76 -43.43 -25.80
N VAL A 76 -8.75 -42.35 -26.60
CA VAL A 76 -8.72 -41.00 -26.09
C VAL A 76 -10.08 -40.62 -25.51
N ALA A 77 -11.18 -41.09 -26.12
CA ALA A 77 -12.54 -40.83 -25.63
C ALA A 77 -12.79 -41.53 -24.27
N GLU A 78 -12.31 -42.76 -24.08
CA GLU A 78 -12.39 -43.46 -22.81
C GLU A 78 -11.57 -42.76 -21.71
N ARG A 79 -10.32 -42.37 -22.02
CA ARG A 79 -9.49 -41.60 -21.09
C ARG A 79 -10.12 -40.26 -20.72
N TRP A 80 -10.69 -39.55 -21.67
CA TRP A 80 -11.49 -38.33 -21.38
C TRP A 80 -12.66 -38.62 -20.44
N SER A 81 -13.39 -39.70 -20.67
CA SER A 81 -14.58 -40.05 -19.90
C SER A 81 -14.24 -40.50 -18.46
N SER A 82 -13.07 -41.04 -18.20
CA SER A 82 -12.61 -41.44 -16.87
C SER A 82 -12.01 -40.28 -16.04
N GLN A 83 -11.62 -39.19 -16.71
CA GLN A 83 -11.03 -38.03 -16.02
C GLN A 83 -12.06 -37.13 -15.34
N THR A 84 -11.63 -36.42 -14.28
CA THR A 84 -12.37 -35.29 -13.76
C THR A 84 -12.28 -34.10 -14.72
N PRO A 85 -13.43 -33.61 -15.26
CA PRO A 85 -13.41 -32.51 -16.22
C PRO A 85 -12.73 -31.24 -15.68
N PRO A 86 -12.04 -30.44 -16.52
CA PRO A 86 -11.31 -29.24 -16.10
C PRO A 86 -12.17 -28.14 -15.45
N PHE A 87 -13.48 -28.14 -15.73
CA PHE A 87 -14.44 -27.19 -15.14
C PHE A 87 -15.03 -27.66 -13.80
N VAL A 88 -14.76 -28.90 -13.37
CA VAL A 88 -15.05 -29.35 -12.01
C VAL A 88 -13.89 -28.89 -11.11
N PRO A 89 -14.15 -28.05 -10.07
CA PRO A 89 -13.11 -27.64 -9.15
C PRO A 89 -12.61 -28.83 -8.34
N ILE A 90 -11.30 -29.02 -8.28
CA ILE A 90 -10.68 -29.93 -7.31
C ILE A 90 -10.79 -29.28 -5.94
N VAL A 91 -11.26 -30.01 -4.94
CA VAL A 91 -11.45 -29.54 -3.57
C VAL A 91 -10.39 -30.16 -2.66
N LEU A 92 -9.70 -29.32 -1.90
CA LEU A 92 -8.78 -29.74 -0.84
C LEU A 92 -9.56 -29.93 0.46
N GLU A 93 -9.63 -31.14 0.97
CA GLU A 93 -10.24 -31.45 2.27
C GLU A 93 -9.23 -31.20 3.39
N ARG A 94 -9.59 -30.32 4.34
CA ARG A 94 -8.76 -30.01 5.50
C ARG A 94 -9.20 -30.78 6.70
N GLN A 95 -8.26 -31.21 7.55
CA GLN A 95 -8.54 -31.90 8.81
C GLN A 95 -9.27 -30.97 9.81
N SER A 96 -9.02 -29.67 9.75
CA SER A 96 -9.69 -28.65 10.56
C SER A 96 -9.97 -27.42 9.68
N GLY A 97 -11.22 -27.29 9.21
CA GLY A 97 -11.64 -26.10 8.46
C GLY A 97 -12.55 -26.40 7.27
N GLU A 98 -13.00 -25.35 6.59
CA GLU A 98 -13.82 -25.48 5.38
C GLU A 98 -12.99 -25.98 4.20
N PRO A 99 -13.54 -26.85 3.34
CA PRO A 99 -12.88 -27.30 2.12
C PRO A 99 -12.55 -26.13 1.21
N THR A 100 -11.34 -26.08 0.69
CA THR A 100 -10.88 -25.00 -0.19
C THR A 100 -10.64 -25.49 -1.61
N PRO A 101 -10.98 -24.71 -2.66
CA PRO A 101 -10.69 -25.11 -4.03
C PRO A 101 -9.18 -25.11 -4.29
N PHE A 102 -8.70 -26.12 -5.00
CA PHE A 102 -7.32 -26.15 -5.50
C PHE A 102 -7.06 -24.94 -6.41
N SER A 103 -5.93 -24.30 -6.22
CA SER A 103 -5.49 -23.17 -7.04
C SER A 103 -4.10 -23.40 -7.61
N ARG A 104 -4.00 -23.53 -8.93
CA ARG A 104 -2.73 -23.63 -9.66
C ARG A 104 -1.80 -22.46 -9.34
N ARG A 105 -2.36 -21.23 -9.24
CA ARG A 105 -1.61 -20.03 -8.90
C ARG A 105 -1.00 -20.10 -7.49
N THR A 106 -1.77 -20.57 -6.52
CA THR A 106 -1.29 -20.71 -5.14
C THR A 106 -0.18 -21.73 -5.05
N LEU A 107 -0.33 -22.87 -5.74
CA LEU A 107 0.72 -23.90 -5.78
C LEU A 107 1.97 -23.38 -6.50
N ALA A 108 1.83 -22.75 -7.67
CA ALA A 108 2.97 -22.13 -8.36
C ALA A 108 3.71 -21.12 -7.49
N GLY A 109 2.99 -20.22 -6.80
CA GLY A 109 3.61 -19.26 -5.87
C GLY A 109 4.34 -19.91 -4.69
N SER A 110 3.93 -21.11 -4.24
CA SER A 110 4.70 -21.86 -3.23
C SER A 110 5.95 -22.52 -3.81
N LEU A 111 5.92 -22.92 -5.08
CA LEU A 111 7.06 -23.49 -5.79
C LEU A 111 8.11 -22.42 -6.17
N GLU A 112 7.69 -21.21 -6.51
CA GLU A 112 8.61 -20.08 -6.72
C GLU A 112 9.45 -19.77 -5.47
N LYS A 113 8.89 -19.93 -4.27
CA LYS A 113 9.62 -19.80 -3.00
C LYS A 113 10.75 -20.83 -2.82
N LEU A 114 10.73 -21.93 -3.57
CA LEU A 114 11.79 -22.92 -3.60
C LEU A 114 12.92 -22.60 -4.61
N GLY A 115 12.78 -21.47 -5.34
CA GLY A 115 13.75 -20.99 -6.32
C GLY A 115 13.47 -21.45 -7.76
N LEU A 116 12.29 -22.01 -8.03
CA LEU A 116 11.85 -22.28 -9.41
C LEU A 116 11.43 -20.98 -10.09
N ASP A 117 11.71 -20.82 -11.37
CA ASP A 117 11.17 -19.70 -12.12
C ASP A 117 9.64 -19.84 -12.33
N PHE A 118 8.98 -18.75 -12.70
CA PHE A 118 7.52 -18.74 -12.87
C PHE A 118 7.02 -19.79 -13.87
N LYS A 119 7.74 -20.02 -14.99
CA LYS A 119 7.33 -20.99 -16.01
C LYS A 119 7.44 -22.42 -15.49
N GLU A 120 8.51 -22.71 -14.79
CA GLU A 120 8.76 -24.03 -14.18
C GLU A 120 7.74 -24.32 -13.09
N ALA A 121 7.52 -23.37 -12.16
CA ALA A 121 6.55 -23.47 -11.09
C ALA A 121 5.12 -23.66 -11.62
N TRP A 122 4.74 -22.89 -12.63
CA TRP A 122 3.43 -23.00 -13.29
C TRP A 122 3.25 -24.33 -14.01
N SER A 123 4.27 -24.77 -14.77
CA SER A 123 4.26 -26.06 -15.49
C SER A 123 4.12 -27.24 -14.52
N LEU A 124 4.85 -27.21 -13.40
CA LEU A 124 4.76 -28.26 -12.38
C LEU A 124 3.39 -28.28 -11.71
N ALA A 125 2.85 -27.10 -11.35
CA ALA A 125 1.51 -26.97 -10.77
C ALA A 125 0.43 -27.48 -11.72
N GLN A 126 0.58 -27.25 -13.02
CA GLN A 126 -0.29 -27.81 -14.08
C GLN A 126 -0.18 -29.32 -14.16
N GLN A 127 1.04 -29.86 -14.13
CA GLN A 127 1.28 -31.31 -14.14
C GLN A 127 0.63 -32.00 -12.94
N VAL A 128 0.75 -31.45 -11.74
CA VAL A 128 0.12 -31.98 -10.53
C VAL A 128 -1.41 -31.96 -10.66
N GLU A 129 -1.99 -30.86 -11.15
CA GLU A 129 -3.44 -30.77 -11.40
C GLU A 129 -3.92 -31.80 -12.40
N GLN A 130 -3.20 -31.96 -13.51
CA GLN A 130 -3.53 -32.96 -14.54
C GLN A 130 -3.45 -34.40 -14.00
N GLY A 131 -2.46 -34.71 -13.17
CA GLY A 131 -2.35 -35.99 -12.49
C GLY A 131 -3.56 -36.33 -11.63
N ILE A 132 -4.01 -35.36 -10.81
CA ILE A 132 -5.20 -35.52 -9.97
C ILE A 132 -6.44 -35.75 -10.82
N ARG A 133 -6.61 -34.99 -11.91
CA ARG A 133 -7.74 -35.15 -12.83
C ARG A 133 -7.71 -36.49 -13.60
N ALA A 134 -6.54 -36.95 -13.99
CA ALA A 134 -6.38 -38.21 -14.70
C ALA A 134 -6.81 -39.44 -13.87
N GLU A 135 -6.66 -39.33 -12.53
CA GLU A 135 -7.14 -40.34 -11.58
C GLU A 135 -8.66 -40.28 -11.32
N GLY A 136 -9.36 -39.34 -11.96
CA GLY A 136 -10.81 -39.14 -11.77
C GLY A 136 -11.19 -38.46 -10.43
N LEU A 137 -10.21 -37.87 -9.70
CA LEU A 137 -10.42 -37.29 -8.42
C LEU A 137 -10.92 -35.81 -8.53
N ASP A 138 -11.96 -35.49 -7.82
CA ASP A 138 -12.44 -34.10 -7.62
C ASP A 138 -12.21 -33.60 -6.18
N ARG A 139 -11.75 -34.51 -5.29
CA ARG A 139 -11.40 -34.22 -3.89
C ARG A 139 -10.10 -34.90 -3.55
N ILE A 140 -9.24 -34.19 -2.82
CA ILE A 140 -7.97 -34.73 -2.29
C ILE A 140 -7.77 -34.25 -0.85
N GLY A 141 -7.20 -35.12 -0.02
CA GLY A 141 -6.86 -34.80 1.36
C GLY A 141 -5.72 -33.80 1.46
N GLU A 142 -5.70 -33.01 2.54
CA GLU A 142 -4.68 -31.98 2.82
C GLU A 142 -3.24 -32.57 2.76
N GLY A 143 -3.04 -33.81 3.20
CA GLY A 143 -1.75 -34.49 3.18
C GLY A 143 -1.36 -35.07 1.81
N GLU A 144 -2.29 -35.29 0.89
CA GLU A 144 -2.03 -35.90 -0.41
C GLU A 144 -1.40 -34.92 -1.42
N LEU A 145 -1.87 -33.66 -1.43
CA LEU A 145 -1.33 -32.65 -2.35
C LEU A 145 0.19 -32.46 -2.18
N PRO A 146 0.72 -32.28 -0.96
CA PRO A 146 2.16 -32.19 -0.73
C PRO A 146 2.94 -33.40 -1.22
N GLN A 147 2.44 -34.63 -1.04
CA GLN A 147 3.09 -35.84 -1.49
C GLN A 147 3.18 -35.87 -3.02
N ARG A 148 2.09 -35.51 -3.72
CA ARG A 148 2.07 -35.44 -5.18
C ARG A 148 3.05 -34.41 -5.73
N VAL A 149 3.12 -33.24 -5.08
CA VAL A 149 4.09 -32.21 -5.44
C VAL A 149 5.53 -32.68 -5.21
N ALA A 150 5.81 -33.34 -4.09
CA ALA A 150 7.13 -33.90 -3.78
C ALA A 150 7.60 -34.91 -4.83
N LEU A 151 6.69 -35.80 -5.25
CA LEU A 151 6.99 -36.78 -6.30
C LEU A 151 7.21 -36.13 -7.67
N ALA A 152 6.41 -35.13 -8.02
CA ALA A 152 6.57 -34.38 -9.27
C ALA A 152 7.88 -33.56 -9.29
N LEU A 153 8.29 -33.00 -8.17
CA LEU A 153 9.58 -32.30 -7.99
C LEU A 153 10.76 -33.31 -8.16
N GLU A 154 10.67 -34.45 -7.50
CA GLU A 154 11.70 -35.48 -7.62
C GLU A 154 11.87 -35.99 -9.06
N ALA A 155 10.77 -36.26 -9.74
CA ALA A 155 10.77 -36.75 -11.11
C ALA A 155 11.39 -35.75 -12.10
N ARG A 156 11.23 -34.44 -11.86
CA ARG A 156 11.68 -33.40 -12.81
C ARG A 156 13.01 -32.75 -12.43
N TYR A 157 13.27 -32.58 -11.14
CA TYR A 157 14.41 -31.78 -10.63
C TYR A 157 15.30 -32.58 -9.67
N GLY A 158 14.97 -33.87 -9.42
CA GLY A 158 15.76 -34.74 -8.57
C GLY A 158 15.44 -34.64 -7.06
N ARG A 159 16.06 -35.58 -6.33
CA ARG A 159 15.81 -35.80 -4.89
C ARG A 159 16.10 -34.61 -4.02
N GLU A 160 17.04 -33.75 -4.39
CA GLU A 160 17.41 -32.56 -3.61
C GLU A 160 16.26 -31.57 -3.53
N GLN A 161 15.56 -31.30 -4.63
CA GLN A 161 14.42 -30.40 -4.66
C GLN A 161 13.23 -30.96 -3.87
N ARG A 162 13.02 -32.26 -3.90
CA ARG A 162 12.06 -32.96 -3.05
C ARG A 162 12.36 -32.70 -1.56
N ILE A 163 13.60 -32.95 -1.12
CA ILE A 163 14.01 -32.73 0.28
C ILE A 163 13.82 -31.27 0.69
N ARG A 164 14.17 -30.31 -0.17
CA ARG A 164 13.94 -28.90 0.08
C ARG A 164 12.45 -28.58 0.25
N TYR A 165 11.60 -29.15 -0.58
CA TYR A 165 10.15 -28.97 -0.47
C TYR A 165 9.60 -29.58 0.81
N GLU A 166 9.94 -30.83 1.13
CA GLU A 166 9.52 -31.51 2.35
C GLU A 166 10.00 -30.76 3.61
N ALA A 167 11.20 -30.17 3.58
CA ALA A 167 11.69 -29.31 4.65
C ALA A 167 10.87 -28.01 4.82
N THR A 168 10.27 -27.49 3.74
CA THR A 168 9.35 -26.34 3.85
C THR A 168 7.98 -26.73 4.39
N LEU A 169 7.54 -27.96 4.14
CA LEU A 169 6.28 -28.49 4.71
C LEU A 169 6.39 -28.85 6.20
N ALA A 170 7.58 -29.28 6.62
CA ALA A 170 7.86 -29.59 8.04
C ALA A 170 7.93 -28.31 8.90
N ARG A 171 8.03 -27.12 8.28
CA ARG A 171 7.89 -25.84 9.01
C ARG A 171 6.40 -25.57 9.21
N PRO A 172 5.95 -25.27 10.44
CA PRO A 172 4.60 -24.74 10.67
C PRO A 172 4.36 -23.58 9.70
N SER A 173 3.19 -23.49 9.10
CA SER A 173 2.92 -22.61 7.96
C SER A 173 3.09 -21.14 8.28
N ASP A 174 3.00 -20.71 9.56
CA ASP A 174 3.13 -19.33 9.98
C ASP A 174 3.92 -19.22 11.29
N LEU A 175 4.97 -18.40 11.25
CA LEU A 175 5.64 -17.93 12.46
C LEU A 175 4.67 -16.99 13.17
N MET A 176 4.27 -17.33 14.39
CA MET A 176 3.36 -16.53 15.21
C MET A 176 4.15 -15.60 16.13
N VAL A 177 3.70 -14.38 16.27
CA VAL A 177 4.26 -13.37 17.16
C VAL A 177 3.26 -13.09 18.27
N ILE A 178 3.69 -13.28 19.52
CA ILE A 178 2.91 -12.92 20.70
C ILE A 178 3.12 -11.44 20.99
N GLU A 179 2.02 -10.69 20.97
CA GLU A 179 2.03 -9.26 21.33
C GLU A 179 2.03 -9.09 22.87
N PRO A 180 2.38 -7.89 23.40
CA PRO A 180 2.41 -7.66 24.85
C PRO A 180 1.06 -7.84 25.56
N ASP A 181 -0.04 -7.75 24.84
CA ASP A 181 -1.41 -8.00 25.34
C ASP A 181 -1.80 -9.46 25.32
N GLY A 182 -0.88 -10.36 24.91
CA GLY A 182 -1.10 -11.80 24.80
C GLY A 182 -1.80 -12.24 23.51
N SER A 183 -2.13 -11.33 22.60
CA SER A 183 -2.67 -11.69 21.29
C SER A 183 -1.60 -12.30 20.38
N GLU A 184 -2.00 -13.26 19.54
CA GLU A 184 -1.10 -13.89 18.57
C GLU A 184 -1.39 -13.37 17.17
N MET A 185 -0.34 -12.94 16.49
CA MET A 185 -0.42 -12.46 15.11
C MET A 185 0.61 -13.16 14.21
N PRO A 186 0.25 -13.51 12.96
CA PRO A 186 1.22 -14.11 12.04
C PRO A 186 2.32 -13.09 11.72
N TYR A 187 3.57 -13.54 11.72
CA TYR A 187 4.71 -12.74 11.27
C TYR A 187 4.56 -12.43 9.77
N SER A 188 4.76 -11.17 9.40
CA SER A 188 4.68 -10.75 8.01
C SER A 188 5.98 -10.08 7.54
N ARG A 189 6.69 -10.76 6.62
CA ARG A 189 7.85 -10.17 5.92
C ARG A 189 7.53 -8.86 5.25
N GLY A 190 6.36 -8.75 4.62
CA GLY A 190 5.95 -7.53 3.93
C GLY A 190 5.72 -6.35 4.88
N ILE A 191 5.19 -6.59 6.08
CA ILE A 191 5.02 -5.56 7.10
C ILE A 191 6.41 -5.12 7.62
N LEU A 192 7.31 -6.07 7.90
CA LEU A 192 8.65 -5.72 8.35
C LEU A 192 9.43 -4.99 7.25
N ALA A 193 9.45 -5.50 6.01
CA ALA A 193 10.14 -4.84 4.89
C ALA A 193 9.66 -3.39 4.70
N ARG A 194 8.34 -3.16 4.75
CA ARG A 194 7.76 -1.81 4.71
C ARG A 194 8.21 -0.94 5.88
N SER A 195 8.30 -1.52 7.08
CA SER A 195 8.82 -0.80 8.25
C SER A 195 10.29 -0.42 8.09
N LEU A 196 11.09 -1.29 7.47
CA LEU A 196 12.52 -1.02 7.19
C LEU A 196 12.70 0.00 6.06
N THR A 197 11.88 -0.05 5.02
CA THR A 197 11.90 0.97 3.95
C THR A 197 11.52 2.36 4.51
N SER A 198 10.61 2.41 5.48
CA SER A 198 10.19 3.70 6.07
C SER A 198 11.29 4.41 6.88
N ILE A 199 12.37 3.71 7.26
CA ILE A 199 13.54 4.31 7.91
C ILE A 199 14.66 4.66 6.92
N GLY A 200 14.39 4.57 5.61
CA GLY A 200 15.33 4.93 4.55
C GLY A 200 16.15 3.76 3.98
N LEU A 201 15.85 2.49 4.33
CA LEU A 201 16.52 1.36 3.67
C LEU A 201 15.99 1.18 2.23
N ALA A 202 16.91 0.86 1.32
CA ALA A 202 16.56 0.46 -0.03
C ALA A 202 15.62 -0.76 -0.01
N PRO A 203 14.59 -0.82 -0.88
CA PRO A 203 13.58 -1.87 -0.86
C PRO A 203 14.15 -3.29 -0.95
N GLU A 204 15.21 -3.49 -1.74
CA GLU A 204 15.88 -4.77 -1.91
C GLU A 204 16.53 -5.25 -0.60
N LEU A 205 17.25 -4.36 0.09
CA LEU A 205 17.89 -4.63 1.38
C LEU A 205 16.83 -4.85 2.47
N ALA A 206 15.75 -4.07 2.47
CA ALA A 206 14.65 -4.21 3.42
C ALA A 206 13.96 -5.59 3.30
N HIS A 207 13.73 -6.07 2.06
CA HIS A 207 13.19 -7.41 1.82
C HIS A 207 14.17 -8.53 2.19
N HIS A 208 15.46 -8.33 1.90
CA HIS A 208 16.52 -9.27 2.29
C HIS A 208 16.58 -9.42 3.82
N LEU A 209 16.66 -8.31 4.53
CA LEU A 209 16.68 -8.30 6.00
C LEU A 209 15.42 -8.92 6.61
N ALA A 210 14.22 -8.60 6.07
CA ALA A 210 12.98 -9.20 6.55
C ALA A 210 12.97 -10.74 6.41
N LYS A 211 13.56 -11.27 5.35
CA LYS A 211 13.76 -12.72 5.17
C LYS A 211 14.76 -13.28 6.18
N ARG A 212 15.90 -12.61 6.37
CA ARG A 212 16.92 -13.00 7.34
C ARG A 212 16.39 -13.02 8.77
N VAL A 213 15.57 -12.03 9.14
CA VAL A 213 14.88 -11.98 10.44
C VAL A 213 13.97 -13.19 10.61
N GLU A 214 13.14 -13.51 9.62
CA GLU A 214 12.26 -14.69 9.68
C GLU A 214 13.06 -15.98 9.89
N GLU A 215 14.15 -16.17 9.15
CA GLU A 215 15.03 -17.33 9.27
C GLU A 215 15.71 -17.42 10.66
N ALA A 216 16.08 -16.29 11.25
CA ALA A 216 16.64 -16.22 12.59
C ALA A 216 15.60 -16.56 13.65
N LEU A 217 14.40 -15.99 13.54
CA LEU A 217 13.30 -16.24 14.48
C LEU A 217 12.86 -17.71 14.47
N TRP A 218 12.84 -18.35 13.30
CA TRP A 218 12.58 -19.80 13.19
C TRP A 218 13.61 -20.65 13.95
N ARG A 219 14.87 -20.23 13.91
CA ARG A 219 15.96 -20.94 14.64
C ARG A 219 15.86 -20.77 16.15
N GLU A 220 15.37 -19.61 16.61
CA GLU A 220 15.29 -19.28 18.04
C GLU A 220 14.01 -19.79 18.71
N GLY A 221 12.85 -19.79 18.01
CA GLY A 221 11.54 -19.97 18.65
C GLY A 221 10.64 -21.10 18.11
N GLY A 222 11.05 -21.82 17.07
CA GLY A 222 10.32 -23.02 16.62
C GLY A 222 8.85 -22.84 16.19
N GLY A 223 8.43 -21.62 15.85
CA GLY A 223 7.07 -21.34 15.32
C GLY A 223 6.30 -20.25 16.07
N THR A 224 6.61 -20.00 17.34
CA THR A 224 6.00 -18.90 18.12
C THR A 224 7.07 -18.13 18.85
N VAL A 225 7.06 -16.79 18.73
CA VAL A 225 8.08 -15.91 19.32
C VAL A 225 7.43 -14.66 19.92
N ASP A 226 7.97 -14.18 21.02
CA ASP A 226 7.56 -12.90 21.59
C ASP A 226 7.95 -11.72 20.71
N ARG A 227 7.14 -10.68 20.69
CA ARG A 227 7.43 -9.41 20.01
C ARG A 227 8.78 -8.82 20.42
N SER A 228 9.20 -9.02 21.67
CA SER A 228 10.52 -8.57 22.17
C SER A 228 11.68 -9.29 21.48
N VAL A 229 11.53 -10.59 21.17
CA VAL A 229 12.53 -11.37 20.42
C VAL A 229 12.62 -10.86 18.98
N VAL A 230 11.46 -10.64 18.33
CA VAL A 230 11.44 -10.04 16.97
C VAL A 230 12.22 -8.73 16.95
N ARG A 231 11.98 -7.86 17.93
CA ARG A 231 12.66 -6.55 18.02
C ARG A 231 14.18 -6.69 18.15
N ARG A 232 14.64 -7.51 19.08
CA ARG A 232 16.09 -7.73 19.28
C ARG A 232 16.75 -8.32 18.04
N THR A 233 16.09 -9.25 17.38
CA THR A 233 16.60 -9.88 16.16
C THR A 233 16.67 -8.88 14.99
N VAL A 234 15.64 -8.04 14.82
CA VAL A 234 15.68 -6.95 13.81
C VAL A 234 16.79 -5.96 14.11
N HIS A 235 16.90 -5.47 15.35
CA HIS A 235 17.93 -4.52 15.76
C HIS A 235 19.32 -5.09 15.48
N ARG A 236 19.62 -6.31 15.93
CA ARG A 236 20.91 -6.98 15.72
C ARG A 236 21.27 -7.11 14.25
N LEU A 237 20.33 -7.59 13.42
CA LEU A 237 20.58 -7.75 11.98
C LEU A 237 20.72 -6.41 11.26
N LEU A 238 20.01 -5.36 11.70
CA LEU A 238 20.21 -4.01 11.19
C LEU A 238 21.62 -3.49 11.50
N VAL A 239 22.12 -3.66 12.73
CA VAL A 239 23.49 -3.28 13.09
C VAL A 239 24.50 -4.01 12.21
N GLU A 240 24.32 -5.34 12.03
CA GLU A 240 25.23 -6.19 11.26
C GLU A 240 25.28 -5.84 9.76
N GLU A 241 24.15 -5.50 9.13
CA GLU A 241 24.03 -5.39 7.67
C GLU A 241 23.81 -3.96 7.14
N ALA A 242 23.28 -3.06 7.95
CA ALA A 242 22.97 -1.69 7.56
C ALA A 242 23.66 -0.62 8.42
N GLY A 243 24.15 -0.99 9.61
CA GLY A 243 24.81 -0.11 10.55
C GLY A 243 23.94 0.38 11.70
N GLU A 244 24.60 0.89 12.76
CA GLU A 244 23.95 1.35 14.00
C GLU A 244 22.92 2.46 13.77
N GLU A 245 23.14 3.31 12.79
CA GLU A 245 22.24 4.43 12.49
C GLU A 245 20.84 3.94 12.08
N PHE A 246 20.76 2.95 11.20
CA PHE A 246 19.47 2.36 10.80
C PHE A 246 18.81 1.59 11.95
N ALA A 247 19.57 0.91 12.79
CA ALA A 247 19.04 0.24 13.97
C ALA A 247 18.43 1.25 14.96
N ARG A 248 19.11 2.36 15.21
CA ARG A 248 18.62 3.46 16.03
C ARG A 248 17.34 4.08 15.41
N ARG A 249 17.34 4.39 14.11
CA ARG A 249 16.16 4.91 13.41
C ARG A 249 14.96 3.96 13.50
N TYR A 250 15.21 2.66 13.42
CA TYR A 250 14.15 1.65 13.56
C TYR A 250 13.52 1.67 14.96
N ASP A 251 14.32 1.73 16.02
CA ASP A 251 13.83 1.79 17.39
C ASP A 251 13.03 3.08 17.65
N LEU A 252 13.51 4.21 17.14
CA LEU A 252 12.85 5.50 17.23
C LEU A 252 11.51 5.53 16.49
N MET A 253 11.48 5.02 15.25
CA MET A 253 10.26 4.93 14.46
C MET A 253 9.17 4.11 15.16
N ARG A 254 9.55 3.13 15.97
CA ARG A 254 8.59 2.37 16.77
C ARG A 254 7.94 3.21 17.86
N VAL A 255 8.69 4.06 18.54
CA VAL A 255 8.16 5.00 19.53
C VAL A 255 7.18 5.96 18.85
N VAL A 256 7.55 6.50 17.70
CA VAL A 256 6.71 7.42 16.91
C VAL A 256 5.41 6.77 16.42
N ARG A 257 5.44 5.49 16.04
CA ARG A 257 4.24 4.77 15.56
C ARG A 257 3.27 4.33 16.66
N ARG A 258 3.73 4.23 17.90
CA ARG A 258 2.90 3.93 19.09
C ARG A 258 3.31 4.85 20.24
N PRO A 259 3.11 6.16 20.09
CA PRO A 259 3.50 7.11 21.13
C PRO A 259 2.53 7.00 22.32
N GLU A 260 3.02 7.33 23.50
CA GLU A 260 2.18 7.41 24.71
C GLU A 260 1.16 8.55 24.60
N ARG A 261 1.52 9.60 23.86
CA ARG A 261 0.64 10.75 23.52
C ARG A 261 0.58 10.92 22.01
N PRO A 262 -0.56 11.34 21.44
CA PRO A 262 -0.66 11.60 20.00
C PRO A 262 0.41 12.58 19.52
N ILE A 263 0.87 12.40 18.29
CA ILE A 263 1.82 13.30 17.65
C ILE A 263 1.05 14.19 16.67
N VAL A 264 1.22 15.49 16.77
CA VAL A 264 0.71 16.46 15.80
C VAL A 264 1.88 17.06 15.05
N VAL A 265 2.05 16.64 13.80
CA VAL A 265 3.09 17.18 12.90
C VAL A 265 2.48 18.30 12.07
N MET A 266 3.08 19.47 12.13
CA MET A 266 2.66 20.69 11.45
C MET A 266 3.64 21.04 10.35
N VAL A 267 3.21 21.00 9.09
CA VAL A 267 4.05 21.27 7.92
C VAL A 267 3.60 22.55 7.24
N GLY A 268 4.31 23.64 7.50
CA GLY A 268 4.08 24.95 6.90
C GLY A 268 4.89 25.18 5.60
N GLY A 269 4.54 26.22 4.85
CA GLY A 269 5.26 26.66 3.65
C GLY A 269 4.37 27.33 2.62
N THR A 270 4.95 28.07 1.68
CA THR A 270 4.19 28.80 0.65
C THR A 270 3.65 27.89 -0.47
N ALA A 271 2.94 28.50 -1.42
CA ALA A 271 2.56 27.80 -2.66
C ALA A 271 3.82 27.33 -3.42
N GLY A 272 3.76 26.18 -4.04
CA GLY A 272 4.83 25.65 -4.91
C GLY A 272 6.00 24.96 -4.21
N VAL A 273 6.08 24.95 -2.86
CA VAL A 273 7.21 24.32 -2.14
C VAL A 273 7.10 22.80 -1.97
N GLY A 274 6.00 22.14 -2.39
CA GLY A 274 5.88 20.68 -2.28
C GLY A 274 5.31 20.15 -0.96
N LYS A 275 4.66 21.00 -0.14
CA LYS A 275 4.10 20.63 1.18
C LYS A 275 3.28 19.35 1.18
N SER A 276 2.29 19.26 0.30
CA SER A 276 1.36 18.12 0.30
C SER A 276 2.05 16.82 -0.10
N GLU A 277 3.07 16.87 -0.96
CA GLU A 277 3.86 15.72 -1.39
C GLU A 277 4.74 15.24 -0.23
N LEU A 278 5.49 16.16 0.40
CA LEU A 278 6.30 15.83 1.58
C LEU A 278 5.44 15.37 2.76
N ALA A 279 4.32 16.05 3.05
CA ALA A 279 3.45 15.67 4.16
C ALA A 279 2.83 14.28 3.96
N ALA A 280 2.47 13.90 2.73
CA ALA A 280 1.94 12.58 2.42
C ALA A 280 3.01 11.49 2.63
N GLU A 281 4.23 11.69 2.14
CA GLU A 281 5.34 10.76 2.32
C GLU A 281 5.75 10.64 3.81
N LEU A 282 5.86 11.78 4.49
CA LEU A 282 6.16 11.82 5.92
C LEU A 282 5.08 11.12 6.75
N ALA A 283 3.80 11.36 6.48
CA ALA A 283 2.68 10.69 7.14
C ALA A 283 2.72 9.17 6.93
N TYR A 284 3.01 8.74 5.69
CA TYR A 284 3.17 7.32 5.37
C TYR A 284 4.31 6.67 6.16
N ARG A 285 5.49 7.29 6.19
CA ARG A 285 6.65 6.78 6.93
C ARG A 285 6.42 6.73 8.44
N LEU A 286 5.82 7.77 9.01
CA LEU A 286 5.50 7.85 10.43
C LEU A 286 4.30 6.99 10.85
N GLY A 287 3.51 6.49 9.90
CA GLY A 287 2.28 5.75 10.17
C GLY A 287 1.12 6.64 10.63
N VAL A 288 1.16 7.95 10.31
CA VAL A 288 0.09 8.90 10.60
C VAL A 288 -0.99 8.78 9.54
N VAL A 289 -2.18 8.33 9.93
CA VAL A 289 -3.28 8.01 8.99
C VAL A 289 -4.10 9.26 8.62
N ARG A 290 -4.10 10.27 9.50
CA ARG A 290 -4.90 11.48 9.31
C ARG A 290 -4.03 12.63 8.81
N VAL A 291 -4.30 13.06 7.59
CA VAL A 291 -3.65 14.22 6.96
C VAL A 291 -4.71 15.25 6.66
N VAL A 292 -4.54 16.47 7.16
CA VAL A 292 -5.49 17.58 6.96
C VAL A 292 -4.77 18.76 6.33
N SER A 293 -5.30 19.24 5.20
CA SER A 293 -4.79 20.43 4.51
C SER A 293 -5.51 21.68 5.00
N SER A 294 -4.76 22.71 5.38
CA SER A 294 -5.32 24.00 5.74
C SER A 294 -6.10 24.67 4.59
N ASP A 295 -5.73 24.37 3.34
CA ASP A 295 -6.48 24.83 2.15
C ASP A 295 -7.83 24.12 2.01
N ALA A 296 -7.93 22.84 2.39
CA ALA A 296 -9.22 22.14 2.42
C ALA A 296 -10.14 22.71 3.51
N VAL A 297 -9.58 23.03 4.69
CA VAL A 297 -10.33 23.70 5.77
C VAL A 297 -10.82 25.08 5.31
N ARG A 298 -9.95 25.87 4.67
CA ARG A 298 -10.34 27.16 4.09
C ARG A 298 -11.47 26.99 3.05
N GLN A 299 -11.40 25.98 2.19
CA GLN A 299 -12.42 25.71 1.19
C GLN A 299 -13.77 25.34 1.83
N ALA A 300 -13.77 24.59 2.93
CA ALA A 300 -14.98 24.29 3.68
C ALA A 300 -15.59 25.55 4.33
N LEU A 301 -14.76 26.35 4.99
CA LEU A 301 -15.22 27.58 5.64
C LEU A 301 -15.81 28.59 4.64
N ARG A 302 -15.14 28.80 3.49
CA ARG A 302 -15.64 29.72 2.47
C ARG A 302 -16.91 29.23 1.76
N SER A 303 -17.28 27.98 1.85
CA SER A 303 -18.57 27.48 1.36
C SER A 303 -19.73 27.81 2.30
N LEU A 304 -19.41 28.05 3.59
CA LEU A 304 -20.39 28.37 4.63
C LEU A 304 -20.47 29.90 4.92
N ILE A 305 -19.34 30.59 4.81
CA ILE A 305 -19.19 32.02 5.13
C ILE A 305 -19.04 32.79 3.82
N GLY A 306 -19.99 33.69 3.55
CA GLY A 306 -19.99 34.51 2.34
C GLY A 306 -18.83 35.52 2.29
N PRO A 307 -18.46 35.99 1.07
CA PRO A 307 -17.34 36.92 0.87
C PRO A 307 -17.54 38.29 1.55
N ASP A 308 -18.78 38.66 1.81
CA ASP A 308 -19.07 39.92 2.51
C ASP A 308 -18.73 39.88 4.01
N LEU A 309 -18.79 38.67 4.62
CA LEU A 309 -18.47 38.47 6.05
C LEU A 309 -16.98 38.16 6.26
N ALA A 310 -16.36 37.37 5.36
CA ALA A 310 -14.96 36.99 5.48
C ALA A 310 -14.23 37.08 4.14
N PRO A 311 -14.04 38.26 3.57
CA PRO A 311 -13.47 38.45 2.24
C PRO A 311 -12.08 37.83 2.09
N VAL A 312 -11.24 37.79 3.13
CA VAL A 312 -9.91 37.21 3.10
C VAL A 312 -9.91 35.68 2.90
N LEU A 313 -10.94 34.95 3.34
CA LEU A 313 -11.07 33.50 3.10
C LEU A 313 -11.30 33.18 1.63
N HIS A 314 -11.87 34.12 0.87
CA HIS A 314 -12.16 33.97 -0.57
C HIS A 314 -11.00 34.37 -1.48
N ALA A 315 -9.96 34.98 -0.96
CA ALA A 315 -8.73 35.34 -1.67
C ALA A 315 -7.68 34.22 -1.58
N SER A 316 -6.73 34.21 -2.51
CA SER A 316 -5.50 33.41 -2.37
C SER A 316 -4.61 34.03 -1.29
N SER A 317 -3.74 33.25 -0.64
CA SER A 317 -2.88 33.74 0.43
C SER A 317 -2.01 34.93 0.01
N TYR A 318 -1.53 34.94 -1.23
CA TYR A 318 -0.72 36.03 -1.80
C TYR A 318 -1.54 37.23 -2.27
N THR A 319 -2.87 37.09 -2.42
CA THR A 319 -3.78 38.20 -2.78
C THR A 319 -4.72 38.59 -1.62
N ALA A 320 -4.63 37.96 -0.46
CA ALA A 320 -5.49 38.20 0.69
C ALA A 320 -5.50 39.68 1.11
N TRP A 321 -4.40 40.41 0.93
CA TRP A 321 -4.29 41.82 1.18
C TRP A 321 -5.23 42.68 0.33
N MET A 322 -5.63 42.23 -0.85
CA MET A 322 -6.59 42.95 -1.70
C MET A 322 -8.00 42.91 -1.13
N ALA A 323 -8.32 41.84 -0.40
CA ALA A 323 -9.63 41.66 0.22
C ALA A 323 -9.91 42.71 1.36
N GLU A 324 -8.84 43.27 1.92
CA GLU A 324 -8.94 44.35 2.93
C GLU A 324 -9.13 45.74 2.31
N LEU A 325 -9.07 45.88 0.99
CA LEU A 325 -9.23 47.15 0.29
C LEU A 325 -10.69 47.39 -0.16
N LEU A 326 -11.08 48.62 -0.20
CA LEU A 326 -12.35 48.98 -0.85
C LEU A 326 -12.30 48.61 -2.34
N PRO A 327 -13.43 48.21 -2.93
CA PRO A 327 -13.49 47.81 -4.35
C PRO A 327 -12.87 48.83 -5.32
N ALA A 328 -13.09 50.12 -5.09
CA ALA A 328 -12.54 51.22 -5.89
C ALA A 328 -11.01 51.40 -5.79
N GLU A 329 -10.38 50.84 -4.74
CA GLU A 329 -8.94 50.93 -4.52
C GLU A 329 -8.19 49.77 -5.09
N ARG A 330 -8.85 48.60 -5.29
CA ARG A 330 -8.21 47.31 -5.68
C ARG A 330 -7.46 47.43 -6.99
N SER A 331 -8.00 48.12 -7.99
CA SER A 331 -7.38 48.24 -9.31
C SER A 331 -6.13 49.12 -9.37
N ARG A 332 -5.97 50.01 -8.36
CA ARG A 332 -4.87 51.00 -8.28
C ARG A 332 -3.83 50.64 -7.23
N ALA A 333 -4.16 49.73 -6.32
CA ALA A 333 -3.29 49.40 -5.22
C ALA A 333 -2.14 48.51 -5.66
N LYS A 334 -0.92 48.84 -5.19
CA LYS A 334 0.26 48.01 -5.39
C LYS A 334 0.55 47.14 -4.16
N PRO A 335 1.08 45.94 -4.32
CA PRO A 335 1.49 45.10 -3.21
C PRO A 335 2.65 45.76 -2.46
N LYS A 336 2.39 46.17 -1.22
CA LYS A 336 3.42 46.62 -0.29
C LYS A 336 3.71 45.51 0.71
N ARG A 337 4.97 45.23 1.03
CA ARG A 337 5.39 44.17 1.95
C ARG A 337 4.54 44.08 3.22
N LYS A 338 4.37 45.17 3.95
CA LYS A 338 3.56 45.16 5.19
C LYS A 338 2.09 44.82 4.96
N ARG A 339 1.52 45.25 3.82
CA ARG A 339 0.12 44.99 3.48
C ARG A 339 -0.10 43.51 3.08
N VAL A 340 0.80 42.95 2.26
CA VAL A 340 0.74 41.52 1.86
C VAL A 340 0.81 40.63 3.10
N ILE A 341 1.76 40.88 4.00
CA ILE A 341 1.90 40.11 5.24
C ILE A 341 0.65 40.28 6.12
N ARG A 342 0.10 41.46 6.29
CA ARG A 342 -1.09 41.72 7.11
C ARG A 342 -2.32 40.98 6.58
N GLY A 343 -2.59 41.05 5.27
CA GLY A 343 -3.72 40.34 4.68
C GLY A 343 -3.59 38.82 4.81
N PHE A 344 -2.39 38.30 4.68
CA PHE A 344 -2.13 36.88 4.94
C PHE A 344 -2.31 36.53 6.43
N GLN A 345 -1.83 37.35 7.35
CA GLN A 345 -2.04 37.15 8.80
C GLN A 345 -3.52 37.16 9.18
N SER A 346 -4.32 38.06 8.60
CA SER A 346 -5.78 38.04 8.78
C SER A 346 -6.41 36.72 8.36
N GLN A 347 -5.95 36.15 7.25
CA GLN A 347 -6.41 34.83 6.78
C GLN A 347 -5.98 33.72 7.73
N VAL A 348 -4.72 33.72 8.21
CA VAL A 348 -4.19 32.74 9.17
C VAL A 348 -4.99 32.76 10.47
N LEU A 349 -5.29 33.92 11.01
CA LEU A 349 -6.07 34.07 12.26
C LEU A 349 -7.49 33.53 12.13
N GLN A 350 -8.16 33.75 10.98
CA GLN A 350 -9.52 33.26 10.76
C GLN A 350 -9.55 31.71 10.62
N LEU A 351 -8.48 31.09 10.14
CA LEU A 351 -8.36 29.64 10.02
C LEU A 351 -7.85 28.99 11.31
N GLY A 352 -7.12 29.71 12.14
CA GLY A 352 -6.46 29.19 13.33
C GLY A 352 -7.40 28.41 14.24
N THR A 353 -8.54 28.98 14.59
CA THR A 353 -9.54 28.32 15.46
C THR A 353 -10.06 27.01 14.89
N ALA A 354 -10.26 26.93 13.58
CA ALA A 354 -10.71 25.69 12.95
C ALA A 354 -9.60 24.62 12.94
N LEU A 355 -8.35 25.02 12.72
CA LEU A 355 -7.20 24.11 12.76
C LEU A 355 -6.94 23.62 14.19
N GLU A 356 -7.08 24.48 15.20
CA GLU A 356 -7.02 24.12 16.63
C GLU A 356 -8.10 23.08 16.97
N ALA A 357 -9.36 23.36 16.64
CA ALA A 357 -10.46 22.43 16.91
C ALA A 357 -10.26 21.04 16.25
N ILE A 358 -9.67 21.01 15.04
CA ILE A 358 -9.33 19.74 14.38
C ILE A 358 -8.19 19.03 15.12
N ALA A 359 -7.17 19.75 15.57
CA ALA A 359 -6.07 19.18 16.32
C ALA A 359 -6.54 18.62 17.66
N ASP A 360 -7.29 19.41 18.44
CA ASP A 360 -7.82 19.03 19.75
C ASP A 360 -8.72 17.80 19.69
N ARG A 361 -9.58 17.73 18.66
CA ARG A 361 -10.40 16.54 18.43
C ARG A 361 -9.54 15.30 18.22
N ASN A 362 -8.52 15.38 17.38
CA ASN A 362 -7.65 14.23 17.12
C ASN A 362 -6.88 13.79 18.36
N VAL A 363 -6.39 14.75 19.15
CA VAL A 363 -5.70 14.48 20.42
C VAL A 363 -6.65 13.82 21.42
N THR A 364 -7.88 14.32 21.56
CA THR A 364 -8.91 13.73 22.43
C THR A 364 -9.26 12.28 22.00
N GLU A 365 -9.24 11.99 20.70
CA GLU A 365 -9.45 10.63 20.17
C GLU A 365 -8.19 9.75 20.26
N GLY A 366 -7.08 10.23 20.82
CA GLY A 366 -5.81 9.50 20.91
C GLY A 366 -5.14 9.25 19.54
N THR A 367 -5.45 10.06 18.53
CA THR A 367 -4.99 9.84 17.16
C THR A 367 -3.98 10.90 16.72
N SER A 368 -2.83 10.43 16.20
CA SER A 368 -1.83 11.32 15.60
C SER A 368 -2.34 11.98 14.31
N LEU A 369 -1.90 13.21 14.07
CA LEU A 369 -2.38 14.07 13.00
C LEU A 369 -1.21 14.72 12.25
N MET A 370 -1.33 14.82 10.93
CA MET A 370 -0.52 15.65 10.05
C MET A 370 -1.36 16.85 9.59
N LEU A 371 -0.96 18.06 9.98
CA LEU A 371 -1.53 19.31 9.45
C LEU A 371 -0.57 19.91 8.44
N GLU A 372 -1.03 20.13 7.20
CA GLU A 372 -0.20 20.74 6.18
C GLU A 372 -0.85 22.01 5.61
N GLY A 373 -0.06 22.96 5.22
CA GLY A 373 -0.53 24.09 4.44
C GLY A 373 0.15 25.42 4.75
N ILE A 374 -0.16 26.43 3.94
CA ILE A 374 0.42 27.76 4.12
C ILE A 374 -0.06 28.46 5.40
N HIS A 375 -1.24 28.09 5.92
CA HIS A 375 -1.83 28.67 7.13
C HIS A 375 -1.32 27.99 8.42
N VAL A 376 -0.52 26.94 8.27
CA VAL A 376 0.24 26.34 9.38
C VAL A 376 1.49 27.16 9.58
N VAL A 377 1.48 27.99 10.61
CA VAL A 377 2.53 29.00 10.85
C VAL A 377 3.12 28.80 12.24
N PRO A 378 4.40 28.43 12.37
CA PRO A 378 5.04 28.16 13.64
C PRO A 378 4.86 29.27 14.68
N GLY A 379 4.41 28.86 15.87
CA GLY A 379 4.11 29.77 16.99
C GLY A 379 2.94 30.73 16.77
N VAL A 380 2.09 30.51 15.74
CA VAL A 380 0.92 31.36 15.42
C VAL A 380 -0.33 30.54 15.18
N SER A 381 -0.26 29.48 14.40
CA SER A 381 -1.47 28.73 14.00
C SER A 381 -1.14 27.28 13.63
N PRO A 382 -1.78 26.30 14.28
CA PRO A 382 -2.57 26.42 15.51
C PRO A 382 -1.73 27.00 16.68
N ALA A 383 -2.31 27.80 17.53
CA ALA A 383 -1.55 28.49 18.58
C ALA A 383 -1.15 27.56 19.73
N ARG A 384 -2.00 26.58 20.07
CA ARG A 384 -1.76 25.57 21.10
C ARG A 384 -2.43 24.24 20.73
N VAL A 385 -1.77 23.16 21.10
CA VAL A 385 -2.32 21.79 21.05
C VAL A 385 -1.88 21.11 22.33
N GLU A 386 -2.78 20.98 23.29
CA GLU A 386 -2.48 20.36 24.58
C GLU A 386 -2.60 18.83 24.49
N GLY A 387 -1.86 18.11 25.32
CA GLY A 387 -1.93 16.64 25.40
C GLY A 387 -1.26 15.89 24.24
N ALA A 388 -0.63 16.57 23.29
CA ALA A 388 0.10 15.99 22.16
C ALA A 388 1.60 16.30 22.20
N ILE A 389 2.36 15.52 21.46
CA ILE A 389 3.73 15.88 21.04
C ILE A 389 3.59 16.69 19.75
N VAL A 390 3.92 17.97 19.82
CA VAL A 390 3.81 18.88 18.67
C VAL A 390 5.16 19.02 17.99
N VAL A 391 5.19 18.79 16.68
CA VAL A 391 6.38 18.97 15.84
C VAL A 391 6.05 19.94 14.71
N GLU A 392 6.71 21.08 14.68
CA GLU A 392 6.55 22.11 13.66
C GLU A 392 7.69 22.03 12.63
N LEU A 393 7.36 22.04 11.34
CA LEU A 393 8.31 22.06 10.23
C LEU A 393 7.93 23.17 9.25
N MET A 394 8.88 23.98 8.82
CA MET A 394 8.67 25.00 7.79
C MET A 394 9.42 24.63 6.52
N LEU A 395 8.69 24.47 5.41
CA LEU A 395 9.28 24.16 4.11
C LEU A 395 9.58 25.44 3.32
N ALA A 396 10.75 25.50 2.72
CA ALA A 396 11.16 26.57 1.84
C ALA A 396 11.87 26.01 0.60
N VAL A 397 11.86 26.75 -0.48
CA VAL A 397 12.75 26.55 -1.64
C VAL A 397 13.68 27.75 -1.68
N GLU A 398 14.96 27.53 -1.41
CA GLU A 398 15.94 28.63 -1.39
C GLU A 398 16.14 29.19 -2.80
N ASP A 399 16.37 28.34 -3.78
CA ASP A 399 16.55 28.72 -5.17
C ASP A 399 15.25 29.24 -5.81
N GLU A 400 15.31 30.49 -6.29
CA GLU A 400 14.15 31.17 -6.88
C GLU A 400 13.75 30.55 -8.23
N GLU A 401 14.71 30.14 -9.06
CA GLU A 401 14.44 29.54 -10.36
C GLU A 401 13.84 28.13 -10.20
N VAL A 402 14.34 27.35 -9.26
CA VAL A 402 13.73 26.06 -8.90
C VAL A 402 12.29 26.27 -8.45
N HIS A 403 12.04 27.27 -7.58
CA HIS A 403 10.68 27.55 -7.09
C HIS A 403 9.76 27.98 -8.25
N ARG A 404 10.23 28.80 -9.17
CA ARG A 404 9.50 29.26 -10.36
C ARG A 404 9.14 28.11 -11.29
N THR A 405 10.11 27.24 -11.57
CA THR A 405 9.95 26.08 -12.46
C THR A 405 8.92 25.07 -11.93
N ARG A 406 8.78 24.92 -10.61
CA ARG A 406 7.79 24.03 -10.00
C ARG A 406 6.34 24.38 -10.35
N PHE A 407 6.03 25.65 -10.59
CA PHE A 407 4.69 26.05 -11.05
C PHE A 407 4.40 25.55 -12.47
N ALA A 408 5.39 25.55 -13.36
CA ALA A 408 5.26 25.02 -14.72
C ALA A 408 5.01 23.51 -14.73
N THR A 409 5.80 22.76 -13.95
CA THR A 409 5.66 21.31 -13.84
C THR A 409 4.32 20.88 -13.25
N ARG A 410 3.78 21.65 -12.31
CA ARG A 410 2.50 21.39 -11.66
C ARG A 410 1.31 21.51 -12.61
N GLU A 411 1.34 22.43 -13.55
CA GLU A 411 0.29 22.60 -14.59
C GLU A 411 0.16 21.33 -15.44
N GLY A 412 1.28 20.75 -15.86
CA GLY A 412 1.31 19.50 -16.61
C GLY A 412 0.69 18.32 -15.84
N ARG A 413 0.92 18.22 -14.52
CA ARG A 413 0.36 17.15 -13.66
C ARG A 413 -1.11 17.36 -13.33
N THR A 414 -1.62 18.60 -13.27
CA THR A 414 -3.01 18.90 -12.85
C THR A 414 -3.97 19.12 -14.02
N GLY A 415 -3.52 18.96 -15.27
CA GLY A 415 -4.33 19.12 -16.46
C GLY A 415 -4.95 20.52 -16.57
N ALA A 416 -4.16 21.57 -16.34
CA ALA A 416 -4.53 22.99 -16.41
C ALA A 416 -5.66 23.45 -15.42
N ARG A 417 -6.08 22.62 -14.49
CA ARG A 417 -7.08 23.01 -13.46
C ARG A 417 -6.57 24.07 -12.47
N ARG A 418 -5.25 24.29 -12.43
CA ARG A 418 -4.58 25.36 -11.65
C ARG A 418 -3.62 26.09 -12.58
N PRO A 419 -4.04 27.13 -13.29
CA PRO A 419 -3.25 27.80 -14.30
C PRO A 419 -1.99 28.42 -13.68
N GLN A 420 -0.85 28.16 -14.30
CA GLN A 420 0.47 28.67 -13.94
C GLN A 420 0.52 30.21 -13.90
N ALA A 421 -0.16 30.85 -14.85
CA ALA A 421 -0.14 32.29 -15.04
C ALA A 421 -0.45 33.06 -13.74
N GLY A 422 -1.46 32.64 -12.97
CA GLY A 422 -1.83 33.33 -11.73
C GLY A 422 -0.78 33.22 -10.62
N TYR A 423 0.03 32.15 -10.59
CA TYR A 423 1.13 32.01 -9.62
C TYR A 423 2.35 32.83 -10.01
N LEU A 424 2.67 32.84 -11.32
CA LEU A 424 3.81 33.59 -11.82
C LEU A 424 3.57 35.10 -11.78
N GLU A 425 2.33 35.57 -11.99
CA GLU A 425 1.95 36.96 -11.83
C GLU A 425 2.18 37.49 -10.42
N HIS A 426 1.99 36.64 -9.40
CA HIS A 426 2.13 36.95 -7.98
C HIS A 426 3.36 36.30 -7.33
N PHE A 427 4.36 35.97 -8.12
CA PHE A 427 5.52 35.24 -7.62
C PHE A 427 6.32 36.04 -6.57
N GLU A 428 6.42 37.35 -6.73
CA GLU A 428 7.09 38.22 -5.75
C GLU A 428 6.40 38.20 -4.39
N GLU A 429 5.06 38.24 -4.35
CA GLU A 429 4.29 38.13 -3.12
C GLU A 429 4.46 36.74 -2.48
N ILE A 430 4.51 35.68 -3.27
CA ILE A 430 4.76 34.32 -2.78
C ILE A 430 6.14 34.24 -2.14
N ARG A 431 7.19 34.78 -2.78
CA ARG A 431 8.55 34.84 -2.22
C ARG A 431 8.63 35.70 -0.96
N LEU A 432 7.90 36.80 -0.95
CA LEU A 432 7.80 37.68 0.23
C LEU A 432 7.17 36.95 1.41
N LEU A 433 6.09 36.18 1.18
CA LEU A 433 5.46 35.35 2.21
C LEU A 433 6.39 34.23 2.68
N GLN A 434 7.13 33.56 1.77
CA GLN A 434 8.12 32.57 2.16
C GLN A 434 9.15 33.17 3.11
N GLY A 435 9.74 34.30 2.76
CA GLY A 435 10.72 34.96 3.61
C GLY A 435 10.15 35.40 4.98
N TRP A 436 8.85 35.73 5.05
CA TRP A 436 8.19 36.00 6.32
C TRP A 436 7.98 34.73 7.13
N LEU A 437 7.49 33.64 6.53
CA LEU A 437 7.28 32.34 7.16
C LEU A 437 8.58 31.75 7.71
N VAL A 438 9.66 31.80 6.94
CA VAL A 438 11.00 31.37 7.40
C VAL A 438 11.45 32.14 8.64
N ARG A 439 11.30 33.48 8.65
CA ARG A 439 11.62 34.29 9.84
C ARG A 439 10.74 33.93 11.04
N ARG A 440 9.47 33.60 10.81
CA ARG A 440 8.56 33.14 11.89
C ARG A 440 8.98 31.79 12.44
N ALA A 441 9.35 30.85 11.57
CA ALA A 441 9.87 29.56 11.98
C ALA A 441 11.12 29.70 12.85
N HIS A 442 12.11 30.48 12.44
CA HIS A 442 13.30 30.75 13.25
C HIS A 442 12.95 31.39 14.60
N ALA A 443 12.03 32.34 14.62
CA ALA A 443 11.60 32.99 15.87
C ALA A 443 10.85 32.04 16.82
N ALA A 444 10.21 31.00 16.29
CA ALA A 444 9.53 29.95 17.06
C ALA A 444 10.45 28.77 17.39
N GLY A 445 11.68 28.73 16.89
CA GLY A 445 12.59 27.60 17.04
C GLY A 445 12.21 26.38 16.17
N ALA A 446 11.32 26.56 15.19
CA ALA A 446 10.92 25.49 14.29
C ALA A 446 11.95 25.32 13.16
N PRO A 447 12.36 24.08 12.81
CA PRO A 447 13.31 23.83 11.74
C PRO A 447 12.75 24.25 10.39
N VAL A 448 13.64 24.80 9.56
CA VAL A 448 13.37 25.13 8.17
C VAL A 448 14.04 24.08 7.29
N VAL A 449 13.23 23.38 6.49
CA VAL A 449 13.69 22.34 5.57
C VAL A 449 13.66 22.90 4.15
N ASP A 450 14.85 23.00 3.52
CA ASP A 450 14.92 23.29 2.10
C ASP A 450 14.47 22.07 1.30
N VAL A 451 13.53 22.27 0.40
CA VAL A 451 12.92 21.21 -0.40
C VAL A 451 13.36 21.28 -1.88
N THR A 452 14.55 21.79 -2.16
CA THR A 452 15.13 21.78 -3.50
C THR A 452 15.23 20.34 -4.02
N ASP A 453 15.69 19.42 -3.19
CA ASP A 453 15.56 17.96 -3.37
C ASP A 453 14.48 17.42 -2.42
N LEU A 454 13.49 16.70 -2.97
CA LEU A 454 12.36 16.21 -2.18
C LEU A 454 12.74 15.01 -1.30
N ASP A 455 13.56 14.10 -1.83
CA ASP A 455 13.93 12.87 -1.13
C ASP A 455 14.79 13.21 0.09
N ASP A 456 15.79 14.09 -0.08
CA ASP A 456 16.61 14.61 1.00
C ASP A 456 15.78 15.41 2.03
N ALA A 457 14.81 16.20 1.57
CA ALA A 457 13.91 16.94 2.45
C ALA A 457 13.04 16.02 3.31
N VAL A 458 12.56 14.90 2.74
CA VAL A 458 11.79 13.89 3.50
C VAL A 458 12.64 13.23 4.57
N GLU A 459 13.90 12.85 4.25
CA GLU A 459 14.82 12.26 5.23
C GLU A 459 15.06 13.22 6.41
N ARG A 460 15.37 14.49 6.11
CA ARG A 460 15.55 15.52 7.15
C ARG A 460 14.28 15.78 7.96
N ALA A 461 13.11 15.79 7.33
CA ALA A 461 11.85 15.95 8.04
C ALA A 461 11.56 14.77 8.98
N VAL A 462 11.82 13.53 8.55
CA VAL A 462 11.72 12.34 9.39
C VAL A 462 12.64 12.46 10.61
N GLU A 463 13.90 12.82 10.38
CA GLU A 463 14.90 12.98 11.44
C GLU A 463 14.45 14.01 12.50
N HIS A 464 14.00 15.19 12.09
CA HIS A 464 13.48 16.21 13.00
C HIS A 464 12.27 15.73 13.81
N VAL A 465 11.35 14.95 13.21
CA VAL A 465 10.22 14.39 13.95
C VAL A 465 10.70 13.37 14.99
N LEU A 466 11.62 12.49 14.61
CA LEU A 466 12.19 11.49 15.51
C LEU A 466 12.89 12.13 16.70
N GLU A 467 13.72 13.13 16.46
CA GLU A 467 14.44 13.88 17.51
C GLU A 467 13.47 14.61 18.47
N ALA A 468 12.45 15.27 17.92
CA ALA A 468 11.46 15.99 18.72
C ALA A 468 10.64 15.04 19.62
N VAL A 469 10.24 13.88 19.10
CA VAL A 469 9.52 12.86 19.87
C VAL A 469 10.38 12.28 20.97
N LEU A 470 11.67 11.99 20.70
CA LEU A 470 12.60 11.52 21.70
C LEU A 470 12.78 12.53 22.82
N ALA A 471 13.13 13.76 22.45
CA ALA A 471 13.37 14.82 23.44
C ALA A 471 12.14 15.05 24.33
N GLN A 472 10.92 14.86 23.79
CA GLN A 472 9.71 14.96 24.59
C GLN A 472 9.50 13.75 25.51
N SER A 473 9.71 12.53 24.98
CA SER A 473 9.61 11.30 25.79
C SER A 473 10.60 11.29 26.96
N GLU A 474 11.82 11.79 26.76
CA GLU A 474 12.80 11.94 27.85
C GLU A 474 12.38 12.97 28.89
N ARG A 475 11.78 14.10 28.48
CA ARG A 475 11.23 15.10 29.40
C ARG A 475 10.09 14.53 30.23
N ASP A 476 9.18 13.80 29.61
CA ASP A 476 8.03 13.18 30.29
C ASP A 476 8.49 12.11 31.28
N ALA A 477 9.49 11.29 30.92
CA ALA A 477 10.09 10.29 31.82
C ALA A 477 10.75 10.95 33.04
N ARG A 478 11.49 12.05 32.88
CA ARG A 478 12.12 12.81 33.98
C ARG A 478 11.05 13.43 34.89
N ALA A 479 10.03 14.07 34.33
CA ALA A 479 8.94 14.65 35.10
C ALA A 479 8.18 13.60 35.92
N SER A 480 7.98 12.40 35.38
CA SER A 480 7.34 11.28 36.08
C SER A 480 8.23 10.74 37.20
N ALA A 481 9.55 10.70 37.01
CA ALA A 481 10.52 10.28 38.05
C ALA A 481 10.67 11.31 39.20
N GLU A 482 10.50 12.61 38.91
CA GLU A 482 10.52 13.68 39.91
C GLU A 482 9.21 13.77 40.72
N ALA A 483 8.10 13.26 40.16
CA ALA A 483 6.80 13.29 40.81
C ALA A 483 6.50 12.01 41.65
N ALA A 484 7.32 10.97 41.52
CA ALA A 484 7.24 9.69 42.24
C ALA A 484 8.18 9.67 43.46
#